data_98aa6a364524f7b4d664f36e321e2723
#
_entry.id   98aa6a364524f7b4d664f36e321e2723
#
_cell.length_a   1.000
_cell.length_b   1.000
_cell.length_c   1.000
_cell.angle_alpha   90.00
_cell.angle_beta   90.00
_cell.angle_gamma   90.00
#
_symmetry.space_group_name_H-M   'P 1'
#
loop_
_entity.id
_entity.type
_entity.pdbx_description
1 polymer ?
#
loop_
_entity_poly.entity_id
_entity_poly.type
_entity_poly.pdbx_seq_one_letter_code
_entity_poly.pdbx_strand_id
1 'polypeptide(L)'
;MLFRSVGPKWNGGTSGEVQDLENCYSRSLKKAKELGCKSIAFPLISSGVYKFPKDSALQIALRAIENFLQTNEMNVMLVVFDRESLEVSEELHRDISSYINDFYAEEKTDAMLLYVQDRLTDKCRVEKFHDNLEDVLAEHNDTFCEKLFHFIQEKKLDDVDVYKKANLDRKHFSKIRSNVNYRPTMKTALALAIALQLNISETKDLLSRAGLALSPSNKGDLIVSFFITHGKFDIWEINSMLFKFGQPTLGA
;
A
#
# COMPACT_ATOMS: atom_id res chain seq x y z
N MET A 1 -27.74 -5.33 -0.51
CA MET A 1 -28.52 -4.75 -1.64
C MET A 1 -27.74 -5.02 -2.92
N LEU A 2 -28.44 -5.35 -4.02
CA LEU A 2 -27.80 -5.59 -5.32
C LEU A 2 -28.12 -4.43 -6.25
N PHE A 3 -27.08 -3.88 -6.89
CA PHE A 3 -27.22 -2.90 -7.95
C PHE A 3 -27.06 -3.60 -9.31
N ARG A 4 -27.84 -3.19 -10.27
CA ARG A 4 -27.71 -3.63 -11.66
C ARG A 4 -27.15 -2.47 -12.47
N SER A 5 -25.84 -2.49 -12.71
CA SER A 5 -25.16 -1.52 -13.56
C SER A 5 -24.77 -2.21 -14.87
N VAL A 6 -25.13 -1.60 -15.99
CA VAL A 6 -24.80 -2.10 -17.33
C VAL A 6 -23.78 -1.16 -17.92
N GLY A 7 -22.57 -1.68 -18.14
CA GLY A 7 -21.50 -0.92 -18.77
C GLY A 7 -21.60 -0.95 -20.30
N PRO A 8 -20.85 -0.09 -21.00
CA PRO A 8 -20.82 -0.02 -22.45
C PRO A 8 -20.12 -1.22 -23.07
N LYS A 9 -20.49 -1.55 -24.30
CA LYS A 9 -19.75 -2.48 -25.15
C LYS A 9 -18.64 -1.72 -25.85
N TRP A 10 -17.44 -2.28 -25.87
CA TRP A 10 -16.29 -1.67 -26.55
C TRP A 10 -16.42 -1.72 -28.07
N ASN A 11 -16.34 -0.58 -28.73
CA ASN A 11 -16.37 -0.43 -30.18
C ASN A 11 -15.17 0.41 -30.69
N GLY A 12 -14.02 0.33 -30.00
CA GLY A 12 -12.79 1.02 -30.42
C GLY A 12 -12.54 2.36 -29.72
N GLY A 13 -13.35 2.77 -28.75
CA GLY A 13 -13.10 3.97 -27.93
C GLY A 13 -13.55 5.31 -28.54
N THR A 14 -14.21 5.26 -29.71
CA THR A 14 -14.60 6.48 -30.45
C THR A 14 -16.05 6.90 -30.26
N SER A 15 -16.86 6.07 -29.60
CA SER A 15 -18.31 6.28 -29.44
C SER A 15 -18.73 6.70 -28.02
N GLY A 16 -17.79 7.25 -27.24
CA GLY A 16 -18.06 7.75 -25.89
C GLY A 16 -18.03 6.69 -24.79
N GLU A 17 -17.57 5.49 -25.11
CA GLU A 17 -17.56 4.32 -24.20
C GLU A 17 -16.80 4.59 -22.89
N VAL A 18 -15.73 5.39 -22.98
CA VAL A 18 -14.92 5.80 -21.81
C VAL A 18 -15.78 6.59 -20.82
N GLN A 19 -16.50 7.59 -21.33
CA GLN A 19 -17.38 8.43 -20.52
C GLN A 19 -18.58 7.62 -19.98
N ASP A 20 -19.13 6.72 -20.78
CA ASP A 20 -20.22 5.86 -20.37
C ASP A 20 -19.81 4.91 -19.24
N LEU A 21 -18.60 4.36 -19.31
CA LEU A 21 -18.07 3.51 -18.26
C LEU A 21 -17.83 4.30 -16.97
N GLU A 22 -17.24 5.49 -17.06
CA GLU A 22 -17.05 6.40 -15.92
C GLU A 22 -18.41 6.76 -15.27
N ASN A 23 -19.41 7.04 -16.08
CA ASN A 23 -20.76 7.32 -15.64
C ASN A 23 -21.41 6.12 -14.91
N CYS A 24 -21.11 4.89 -15.32
CA CYS A 24 -21.61 3.69 -14.64
C CYS A 24 -21.14 3.63 -13.18
N TYR A 25 -19.83 3.84 -12.94
CA TYR A 25 -19.27 3.87 -11.60
C TYR A 25 -19.82 5.06 -10.80
N SER A 26 -19.76 6.27 -11.35
CA SER A 26 -20.16 7.50 -10.68
C SER A 26 -21.62 7.51 -10.26
N ARG A 27 -22.52 7.03 -11.15
CA ARG A 27 -23.96 6.93 -10.85
C ARG A 27 -24.24 5.86 -9.81
N SER A 28 -23.54 4.73 -9.86
CA SER A 28 -23.70 3.66 -8.88
C SER A 28 -23.24 4.08 -7.49
N LEU A 29 -22.13 4.81 -7.39
CA LEU A 29 -21.61 5.38 -6.16
C LEU A 29 -22.57 6.43 -5.56
N LYS A 30 -23.07 7.34 -6.39
CA LYS A 30 -24.08 8.32 -5.97
C LYS A 30 -25.34 7.64 -5.45
N LYS A 31 -25.80 6.61 -6.17
CA LYS A 31 -27.01 5.87 -5.76
C LYS A 31 -26.80 5.10 -4.46
N ALA A 32 -25.63 4.50 -4.27
CA ALA A 32 -25.28 3.84 -3.02
C ALA A 32 -25.28 4.83 -1.84
N LYS A 33 -24.75 6.04 -2.04
CA LYS A 33 -24.77 7.12 -1.04
C LYS A 33 -26.22 7.54 -0.69
N GLU A 34 -27.07 7.77 -1.70
CA GLU A 34 -28.48 8.14 -1.51
C GLU A 34 -29.24 7.09 -0.67
N LEU A 35 -28.89 5.82 -0.84
CA LEU A 35 -29.48 4.69 -0.10
C LEU A 35 -28.83 4.43 1.26
N GLY A 36 -27.90 5.29 1.69
CA GLY A 36 -27.22 5.16 2.98
C GLY A 36 -26.27 3.97 3.09
N CYS A 37 -25.81 3.42 1.95
CA CYS A 37 -24.84 2.33 1.96
C CYS A 37 -23.50 2.79 2.52
N LYS A 38 -22.93 2.00 3.43
CA LYS A 38 -21.62 2.27 4.01
C LYS A 38 -20.48 1.65 3.19
N SER A 39 -20.81 0.67 2.35
CA SER A 39 -19.85 0.00 1.48
C SER A 39 -20.52 -0.41 0.17
N ILE A 40 -19.71 -0.49 -0.90
CA ILE A 40 -20.10 -1.01 -2.21
C ILE A 40 -18.96 -1.82 -2.80
N ALA A 41 -19.31 -2.89 -3.52
CA ALA A 41 -18.34 -3.70 -4.26
C ALA A 41 -18.67 -3.66 -5.75
N PHE A 42 -17.66 -3.47 -6.58
CA PHE A 42 -17.77 -3.52 -8.04
C PHE A 42 -16.88 -4.62 -8.62
N PRO A 43 -17.36 -5.35 -9.61
CA PRO A 43 -16.46 -6.03 -10.54
C PRO A 43 -15.82 -5.01 -11.48
N LEU A 44 -14.81 -5.42 -12.24
CA LEU A 44 -14.30 -4.60 -13.34
C LEU A 44 -15.33 -4.59 -14.47
N ILE A 45 -16.18 -3.53 -14.51
CA ILE A 45 -17.31 -3.42 -15.41
C ILE A 45 -16.82 -3.39 -16.87
N SER A 46 -17.56 -4.05 -17.77
CA SER A 46 -17.31 -4.14 -19.22
C SER A 46 -16.06 -4.90 -19.65
N SER A 47 -15.17 -5.33 -18.76
CA SER A 47 -13.91 -6.00 -19.10
C SER A 47 -14.04 -7.48 -19.55
N GLY A 48 -15.23 -8.05 -19.38
CA GLY A 48 -15.53 -9.44 -19.80
C GLY A 48 -16.10 -9.50 -21.22
N VAL A 49 -17.35 -9.93 -21.34
CA VAL A 49 -18.06 -10.14 -22.63
C VAL A 49 -18.09 -8.91 -23.52
N TYR A 50 -18.12 -7.71 -22.93
CA TYR A 50 -18.12 -6.43 -23.64
C TYR A 50 -16.75 -5.97 -24.16
N LYS A 51 -15.70 -6.74 -23.85
CA LYS A 51 -14.34 -6.59 -24.39
C LYS A 51 -13.73 -5.19 -24.23
N PHE A 52 -14.15 -4.44 -23.22
CA PHE A 52 -13.47 -3.19 -22.88
C PHE A 52 -12.02 -3.50 -22.47
N PRO A 53 -10.99 -2.78 -22.96
CA PRO A 53 -9.62 -3.02 -22.58
C PRO A 53 -9.48 -2.94 -21.05
N LYS A 54 -8.95 -4.00 -20.45
CA LYS A 54 -8.97 -4.18 -19.00
C LYS A 54 -8.25 -3.07 -18.24
N ASP A 55 -7.10 -2.61 -18.78
CA ASP A 55 -6.33 -1.51 -18.18
C ASP A 55 -7.08 -0.20 -18.21
N SER A 56 -7.63 0.14 -19.37
CA SER A 56 -8.45 1.33 -19.52
C SER A 56 -9.67 1.27 -18.59
N ALA A 57 -10.31 0.09 -18.47
CA ALA A 57 -11.44 -0.12 -17.56
C ALA A 57 -11.01 0.07 -16.10
N LEU A 58 -9.84 -0.43 -15.72
CA LEU A 58 -9.29 -0.28 -14.37
C LEU A 58 -8.99 1.18 -14.05
N GLN A 59 -8.30 1.89 -14.94
CA GLN A 59 -7.98 3.30 -14.78
C GLN A 59 -9.24 4.17 -14.64
N ILE A 60 -10.26 3.90 -15.46
CA ILE A 60 -11.55 4.62 -15.39
C ILE A 60 -12.25 4.32 -14.06
N ALA A 61 -12.27 3.06 -13.62
CA ALA A 61 -12.87 2.68 -12.36
C ALA A 61 -12.19 3.38 -11.18
N LEU A 62 -10.86 3.32 -11.10
CA LEU A 62 -10.07 3.94 -10.04
C LEU A 62 -10.30 5.46 -10.00
N ARG A 63 -10.23 6.13 -11.14
CA ARG A 63 -10.47 7.57 -11.24
C ARG A 63 -11.89 7.97 -10.78
N ALA A 64 -12.90 7.23 -11.18
CA ALA A 64 -14.28 7.50 -10.77
C ALA A 64 -14.49 7.29 -9.26
N ILE A 65 -13.88 6.25 -8.69
CA ILE A 65 -13.90 5.95 -7.25
C ILE A 65 -13.16 7.02 -6.48
N GLU A 66 -11.96 7.39 -6.89
CA GLU A 66 -11.14 8.41 -6.26
C GLU A 66 -11.85 9.76 -6.22
N ASN A 67 -12.37 10.23 -7.36
CA ASN A 67 -13.13 11.47 -7.46
C ASN A 67 -14.34 11.49 -6.50
N PHE A 68 -15.02 10.36 -6.34
CA PHE A 68 -16.12 10.25 -5.40
C PHE A 68 -15.66 10.31 -3.94
N LEU A 69 -14.57 9.62 -3.61
CA LEU A 69 -14.04 9.52 -2.26
C LEU A 69 -13.38 10.82 -1.76
N GLN A 70 -13.00 11.74 -2.66
CA GLN A 70 -12.50 13.06 -2.27
C GLN A 70 -13.51 13.82 -1.38
N THR A 71 -14.79 13.70 -1.68
CA THR A 71 -15.86 14.45 -0.99
C THR A 71 -16.82 13.56 -0.20
N ASN A 72 -16.65 12.25 -0.23
CA ASN A 72 -17.54 11.29 0.41
C ASN A 72 -16.76 10.24 1.20
N GLU A 73 -17.40 9.69 2.24
CA GLU A 73 -16.87 8.56 3.00
C GLU A 73 -17.70 7.31 2.68
N MET A 74 -17.07 6.34 2.02
CA MET A 74 -17.67 5.04 1.72
C MET A 74 -16.54 4.01 1.53
N ASN A 75 -16.75 2.79 1.99
CA ASN A 75 -15.83 1.70 1.69
C ASN A 75 -16.16 1.14 0.29
N VAL A 76 -15.25 1.33 -0.67
CA VAL A 76 -15.44 0.88 -2.05
C VAL A 76 -14.45 -0.24 -2.35
N MET A 77 -14.97 -1.40 -2.76
CA MET A 77 -14.18 -2.56 -3.13
C MET A 77 -14.26 -2.78 -4.64
N LEU A 78 -13.11 -2.82 -5.30
CA LEU A 78 -13.01 -3.24 -6.69
C LEU A 78 -12.49 -4.68 -6.75
N VAL A 79 -13.31 -5.60 -7.27
CA VAL A 79 -13.00 -7.02 -7.35
C VAL A 79 -12.47 -7.34 -8.73
N VAL A 80 -11.19 -7.71 -8.80
CA VAL A 80 -10.51 -8.13 -10.04
C VAL A 80 -10.30 -9.63 -9.98
N PHE A 81 -10.87 -10.37 -10.93
CA PHE A 81 -10.85 -11.84 -10.92
C PHE A 81 -9.56 -12.44 -11.49
N ASP A 82 -8.82 -11.67 -12.27
CA ASP A 82 -7.73 -12.17 -13.08
C ASP A 82 -6.48 -11.28 -12.89
N ARG A 83 -5.35 -11.90 -12.53
CA ARG A 83 -4.08 -11.21 -12.34
C ARG A 83 -3.48 -10.69 -13.65
N GLU A 84 -3.73 -11.40 -14.74
CA GLU A 84 -3.32 -11.00 -16.09
C GLU A 84 -4.08 -9.76 -16.58
N SER A 85 -5.20 -9.43 -15.91
CA SER A 85 -6.02 -8.26 -16.22
C SER A 85 -5.43 -6.94 -15.74
N LEU A 86 -4.37 -6.98 -14.93
CA LEU A 86 -3.63 -5.82 -14.47
C LEU A 86 -2.37 -5.69 -15.34
N GLU A 87 -2.49 -5.06 -16.50
CA GLU A 87 -1.31 -4.57 -17.20
C GLU A 87 -0.76 -3.36 -16.42
N VAL A 88 0.05 -3.63 -15.48
CA VAL A 88 1.01 -2.65 -14.99
C VAL A 88 2.04 -2.50 -16.11
N SER A 89 2.54 -1.29 -16.33
CA SER A 89 3.59 -1.03 -17.31
C SER A 89 4.61 -2.17 -17.28
N GLU A 90 4.85 -2.81 -18.42
CA GLU A 90 5.84 -3.89 -18.53
C GLU A 90 7.23 -3.43 -18.08
N GLU A 91 7.50 -2.14 -18.24
CA GLU A 91 8.70 -1.49 -17.78
C GLU A 91 8.80 -1.51 -16.24
N LEU A 92 7.77 -1.06 -15.54
CA LEU A 92 7.74 -1.08 -14.08
C LEU A 92 7.79 -2.52 -13.53
N HIS A 93 7.15 -3.47 -14.21
CA HIS A 93 7.22 -4.88 -13.81
C HIS A 93 8.65 -5.43 -13.98
N ARG A 94 9.36 -5.05 -15.06
CA ARG A 94 10.77 -5.45 -15.27
C ARG A 94 11.67 -4.82 -14.24
N ASP A 95 11.50 -3.52 -13.96
CA ASP A 95 12.31 -2.79 -12.98
C ASP A 95 12.19 -3.42 -11.58
N ILE A 96 10.96 -3.72 -11.16
CA ILE A 96 10.72 -4.39 -9.87
C ILE A 96 11.27 -5.82 -9.86
N SER A 97 11.12 -6.55 -10.96
CA SER A 97 11.67 -7.92 -11.07
C SER A 97 13.19 -7.90 -11.03
N SER A 98 13.85 -6.93 -11.69
CA SER A 98 15.29 -6.72 -11.63
C SER A 98 15.72 -6.39 -10.19
N TYR A 99 15.08 -5.41 -9.57
CA TYR A 99 15.36 -5.02 -8.19
C TYR A 99 15.28 -6.20 -7.21
N ILE A 100 14.24 -7.04 -7.33
CA ILE A 100 14.08 -8.23 -6.49
C ILE A 100 15.22 -9.23 -6.76
N ASN A 101 15.58 -9.46 -8.03
CA ASN A 101 16.65 -10.39 -8.39
C ASN A 101 18.02 -9.90 -7.94
N ASP A 102 18.30 -8.61 -8.11
CA ASP A 102 19.55 -7.98 -7.70
C ASP A 102 19.71 -8.07 -6.17
N PHE A 103 18.62 -7.81 -5.44
CA PHE A 103 18.61 -7.93 -3.97
C PHE A 103 18.91 -9.35 -3.50
N TYR A 104 18.32 -10.38 -4.11
CA TYR A 104 18.63 -11.78 -3.79
C TYR A 104 20.04 -12.20 -4.23
N ALA A 105 20.61 -11.56 -5.25
CA ALA A 105 21.98 -11.81 -5.67
C ALA A 105 23.00 -11.20 -4.68
N GLU A 106 22.76 -9.97 -4.22
CA GLU A 106 23.57 -9.29 -3.22
C GLU A 106 23.53 -10.04 -1.88
N GLU A 107 22.34 -10.44 -1.40
CA GLU A 107 22.18 -11.19 -0.14
C GLU A 107 22.98 -12.51 -0.16
N LYS A 108 23.02 -13.21 -1.30
CA LYS A 108 23.85 -14.42 -1.46
C LYS A 108 25.34 -14.13 -1.40
N THR A 109 25.75 -12.99 -1.95
CA THR A 109 27.16 -12.57 -1.97
C THR A 109 27.60 -12.12 -0.58
N ASP A 110 26.79 -11.35 0.12
CA ASP A 110 27.05 -10.87 1.47
C ASP A 110 27.04 -12.02 2.48
N ALA A 111 26.09 -12.96 2.38
CA ALA A 111 26.07 -14.16 3.22
C ALA A 111 27.31 -15.04 2.98
N MET A 112 27.81 -15.11 1.75
CA MET A 112 29.02 -15.85 1.42
C MET A 112 30.28 -15.12 1.92
N LEU A 113 30.31 -13.79 1.85
CA LEU A 113 31.42 -12.97 2.40
C LEU A 113 31.44 -13.03 3.93
N LEU A 114 30.30 -12.94 4.61
CA LEU A 114 30.19 -13.10 6.06
C LEU A 114 30.63 -14.50 6.51
N TYR A 115 30.22 -15.56 5.76
CA TYR A 115 30.65 -16.93 6.08
C TYR A 115 32.17 -17.13 5.91
N VAL A 116 32.78 -16.46 4.93
CA VAL A 116 34.24 -16.48 4.74
C VAL A 116 34.94 -15.64 5.81
N GLN A 117 34.37 -14.50 6.20
CA GLN A 117 34.95 -13.59 7.19
C GLN A 117 34.85 -14.16 8.62
N ASP A 118 33.76 -14.87 8.94
CA ASP A 118 33.54 -15.55 10.24
C ASP A 118 34.53 -16.71 10.43
N ARG A 119 34.96 -17.38 9.34
CA ARG A 119 36.02 -18.38 9.38
C ARG A 119 37.44 -17.82 9.54
N LEU A 120 37.64 -16.53 9.22
CA LEU A 120 38.96 -15.88 9.31
C LEU A 120 39.14 -15.11 10.62
N THR A 121 38.06 -14.82 11.35
CA THR A 121 38.10 -14.08 12.63
C THR A 121 37.46 -14.87 13.76
N ASP A 122 38.07 -15.97 14.16
CA ASP A 122 37.75 -16.67 15.41
C ASP A 122 38.26 -15.86 16.63
N LYS A 123 37.72 -14.66 16.80
CA LYS A 123 37.80 -13.85 18.01
C LYS A 123 36.47 -13.21 18.30
N CYS A 124 35.66 -13.92 19.05
CA CYS A 124 34.47 -13.39 19.70
C CYS A 124 34.89 -12.17 20.53
N ARG A 125 34.69 -10.96 19.97
CA ARG A 125 34.80 -9.70 20.70
C ARG A 125 33.54 -9.53 21.48
N VAL A 126 33.50 -9.99 22.71
CA VAL A 126 32.46 -9.64 23.66
C VAL A 126 32.65 -8.14 23.95
N GLU A 127 31.94 -7.31 23.25
CA GLU A 127 31.75 -5.91 23.65
C GLU A 127 31.02 -5.94 24.99
N LYS A 128 31.70 -5.40 26.01
CA LYS A 128 31.08 -5.24 27.32
C LYS A 128 29.97 -4.22 27.17
N PHE A 129 28.73 -4.70 27.15
CA PHE A 129 27.55 -3.86 27.37
C PHE A 129 27.64 -3.33 28.81
N HIS A 130 28.09 -2.10 28.96
CA HIS A 130 28.09 -1.33 30.20
C HIS A 130 26.85 -0.45 30.32
N ASP A 131 25.79 -0.76 29.64
CA ASP A 131 24.57 -0.03 29.81
C ASP A 131 23.76 -0.65 30.95
N ASN A 132 23.58 0.13 32.01
CA ASN A 132 22.71 -0.22 33.10
C ASN A 132 21.31 -0.42 32.47
N LEU A 133 20.68 -1.56 32.67
CA LEU A 133 19.35 -1.87 32.09
C LEU A 133 18.32 -0.80 32.44
N GLU A 134 18.48 -0.14 33.60
CA GLU A 134 17.62 0.96 34.04
C GLU A 134 17.77 2.20 33.18
N ASP A 135 18.99 2.52 32.69
CA ASP A 135 19.23 3.67 31.79
C ASP A 135 18.66 3.41 30.40
N VAL A 136 18.77 2.18 29.89
CA VAL A 136 18.17 1.77 28.61
C VAL A 136 16.64 1.75 28.67
N LEU A 137 16.08 1.37 29.81
CA LEU A 137 14.61 1.40 30.05
C LEU A 137 14.08 2.81 30.32
N ALA A 138 14.93 3.74 30.77
CA ALA A 138 14.58 5.13 30.99
C ALA A 138 14.55 5.96 29.70
N GLU A 139 15.21 5.53 28.63
CA GLU A 139 15.03 6.12 27.30
C GLU A 139 13.61 5.83 26.79
N HIS A 140 12.70 6.77 27.08
CA HIS A 140 11.34 6.74 26.53
C HIS A 140 11.39 6.93 25.02
N ASN A 141 11.46 5.82 24.31
CA ASN A 141 11.27 5.82 22.87
C ASN A 141 9.78 5.99 22.58
N ASP A 142 9.44 6.94 21.69
CA ASP A 142 8.09 7.17 21.21
C ASP A 142 7.42 5.85 20.79
N THR A 143 6.17 5.67 21.13
CA THR A 143 5.36 4.56 20.61
C THR A 143 5.11 4.74 19.11
N PHE A 144 4.63 3.69 18.44
CA PHE A 144 4.21 3.79 17.03
C PHE A 144 3.25 4.96 16.80
N CYS A 145 2.26 5.13 17.68
CA CYS A 145 1.27 6.20 17.53
C CYS A 145 1.89 7.58 17.72
N GLU A 146 2.70 7.80 18.74
CA GLU A 146 3.37 9.07 18.98
C GLU A 146 4.25 9.46 17.80
N LYS A 147 5.05 8.52 17.29
CA LYS A 147 5.89 8.74 16.11
C LYS A 147 5.06 9.02 14.85
N LEU A 148 3.98 8.29 14.64
CA LEU A 148 3.05 8.50 13.52
C LEU A 148 2.49 9.93 13.54
N PHE A 149 1.97 10.37 14.70
CA PHE A 149 1.39 11.70 14.82
C PHE A 149 2.43 12.82 14.77
N HIS A 150 3.66 12.54 15.22
CA HIS A 150 4.78 13.46 15.01
C HIS A 150 5.03 13.69 13.50
N PHE A 151 5.09 12.64 12.68
CA PHE A 151 5.23 12.76 11.22
C PHE A 151 4.05 13.48 10.57
N ILE A 152 2.81 13.25 11.02
CA ILE A 152 1.63 13.96 10.52
C ILE A 152 1.75 15.47 10.78
N GLN A 153 2.17 15.86 11.97
CA GLN A 153 2.37 17.25 12.35
C GLN A 153 3.53 17.90 11.59
N GLU A 154 4.67 17.22 11.50
CA GLU A 154 5.86 17.69 10.78
C GLU A 154 5.55 17.97 9.30
N LYS A 155 4.83 17.05 8.66
CA LYS A 155 4.44 17.17 7.26
C LYS A 155 3.19 18.04 7.04
N LYS A 156 2.59 18.58 8.12
CA LYS A 156 1.39 19.45 8.10
C LYS A 156 0.23 18.82 7.33
N LEU A 157 0.04 17.52 7.49
CA LEU A 157 -1.03 16.78 6.84
C LEU A 157 -2.27 16.73 7.74
N ASP A 158 -3.46 16.66 7.11
CA ASP A 158 -4.71 16.42 7.84
C ASP A 158 -4.96 14.93 8.01
N ASP A 159 -5.51 14.54 9.15
CA ASP A 159 -5.87 13.14 9.45
C ASP A 159 -6.72 12.51 8.35
N VAL A 160 -7.66 13.30 7.77
CA VAL A 160 -8.55 12.84 6.71
C VAL A 160 -7.77 12.46 5.45
N ASP A 161 -6.79 13.28 5.08
CA ASP A 161 -5.94 13.00 3.93
C ASP A 161 -5.07 11.77 4.17
N VAL A 162 -4.54 11.62 5.39
CA VAL A 162 -3.68 10.49 5.74
C VAL A 162 -4.43 9.18 5.65
N TYR A 163 -5.59 9.04 6.31
CA TYR A 163 -6.28 7.74 6.26
C TYR A 163 -6.85 7.42 4.87
N LYS A 164 -7.27 8.44 4.10
CA LYS A 164 -7.72 8.23 2.71
C LYS A 164 -6.57 7.77 1.82
N LYS A 165 -5.42 8.44 1.88
CA LYS A 165 -4.22 8.03 1.13
C LYS A 165 -3.67 6.68 1.56
N ALA A 166 -3.83 6.30 2.84
CA ALA A 166 -3.48 4.99 3.35
C ALA A 166 -4.48 3.89 2.99
N ASN A 167 -5.57 4.21 2.31
CA ASN A 167 -6.67 3.28 2.05
C ASN A 167 -7.20 2.62 3.34
N LEU A 168 -7.35 3.42 4.39
CA LEU A 168 -7.90 3.00 5.69
C LEU A 168 -9.27 3.64 5.91
N ASP A 169 -10.16 2.93 6.60
CA ASP A 169 -11.42 3.52 7.00
C ASP A 169 -11.25 4.46 8.21
N ARG A 170 -12.14 5.45 8.33
CA ARG A 170 -12.14 6.44 9.40
C ARG A 170 -12.17 5.82 10.80
N LYS A 171 -12.92 4.72 10.98
CA LYS A 171 -13.05 4.07 12.29
C LYS A 171 -11.73 3.40 12.70
N HIS A 172 -11.05 2.79 11.73
CA HIS A 172 -9.75 2.19 11.95
C HIS A 172 -8.73 3.26 12.35
N PHE A 173 -8.67 4.38 11.63
CA PHE A 173 -7.77 5.48 11.96
C PHE A 173 -8.11 6.13 13.31
N SER A 174 -9.39 6.32 13.62
CA SER A 174 -9.84 6.80 14.93
C SER A 174 -9.39 5.88 16.08
N LYS A 175 -9.39 4.56 15.86
CA LYS A 175 -8.86 3.59 16.84
C LYS A 175 -7.35 3.74 17.04
N ILE A 176 -6.59 4.00 15.97
CA ILE A 176 -5.15 4.29 16.06
C ILE A 176 -4.92 5.55 16.90
N ARG A 177 -5.71 6.61 16.65
CA ARG A 177 -5.59 7.88 17.34
C ARG A 177 -5.93 7.81 18.84
N SER A 178 -6.93 7.00 19.19
CA SER A 178 -7.40 6.93 20.58
C SER A 178 -6.59 5.98 21.46
N ASN A 179 -5.71 5.16 20.91
CA ASN A 179 -4.94 4.17 21.65
C ASN A 179 -3.44 4.32 21.42
N VAL A 180 -2.76 4.94 22.36
CA VAL A 180 -1.30 5.18 22.30
C VAL A 180 -0.52 3.87 22.16
N ASN A 181 -1.01 2.78 22.75
CA ASN A 181 -0.39 1.46 22.68
C ASN A 181 -0.93 0.59 21.52
N TYR A 182 -1.53 1.23 20.51
CA TYR A 182 -2.00 0.49 19.34
C TYR A 182 -0.84 -0.16 18.58
N ARG A 183 -0.98 -1.46 18.31
CA ARG A 183 -0.04 -2.23 17.50
C ARG A 183 -0.62 -2.46 16.11
N PRO A 184 -0.10 -1.81 15.08
CA PRO A 184 -0.57 -2.01 13.71
C PRO A 184 -0.14 -3.37 13.17
N THR A 185 -0.84 -3.84 12.15
CA THR A 185 -0.31 -4.88 11.28
C THR A 185 0.72 -4.28 10.33
N MET A 186 1.59 -5.12 9.74
CA MET A 186 2.57 -4.68 8.74
C MET A 186 1.91 -3.92 7.59
N LYS A 187 0.76 -4.40 7.08
CA LYS A 187 -0.02 -3.75 6.03
C LYS A 187 -0.47 -2.34 6.41
N THR A 188 -0.99 -2.18 7.62
CA THR A 188 -1.45 -0.89 8.14
C THR A 188 -0.29 0.07 8.32
N ALA A 189 0.82 -0.39 8.89
CA ALA A 189 2.00 0.45 9.13
C ALA A 189 2.63 0.93 7.81
N LEU A 190 2.77 0.04 6.82
CA LEU A 190 3.28 0.39 5.49
C LEU A 190 2.33 1.33 4.74
N ALA A 191 1.02 1.09 4.80
CA ALA A 191 0.03 1.97 4.18
C ALA A 191 0.12 3.40 4.73
N LEU A 192 0.30 3.56 6.04
CA LEU A 192 0.50 4.85 6.70
C LEU A 192 1.84 5.49 6.31
N ALA A 193 2.93 4.71 6.23
CA ALA A 193 4.22 5.20 5.76
C ALA A 193 4.16 5.76 4.34
N ILE A 194 3.44 5.08 3.44
CA ILE A 194 3.20 5.51 2.06
C ILE A 194 2.35 6.78 2.03
N ALA A 195 1.25 6.83 2.79
CA ALA A 195 0.38 8.00 2.85
C ALA A 195 1.11 9.26 3.33
N LEU A 196 2.07 9.09 4.23
CA LEU A 196 2.94 10.14 4.77
C LEU A 196 4.15 10.43 3.86
N GLN A 197 4.33 9.69 2.78
CA GLN A 197 5.49 9.80 1.88
C GLN A 197 6.82 9.73 2.65
N LEU A 198 6.94 8.76 3.57
CA LEU A 198 8.15 8.55 4.35
C LEU A 198 9.25 7.95 3.47
N ASN A 199 10.48 8.41 3.66
CA ASN A 199 11.64 7.75 3.06
C ASN A 199 11.91 6.40 3.74
N ILE A 200 12.86 5.64 3.20
CA ILE A 200 13.14 4.28 3.69
C ILE A 200 13.62 4.25 5.15
N SER A 201 14.40 5.27 5.58
CA SER A 201 14.89 5.38 6.95
C SER A 201 13.76 5.71 7.93
N GLU A 202 12.92 6.70 7.60
CA GLU A 202 11.74 7.08 8.38
C GLU A 202 10.74 5.91 8.47
N THR A 203 10.58 5.16 7.37
CA THR A 203 9.73 3.98 7.33
C THR A 203 10.25 2.89 8.28
N LYS A 204 11.55 2.61 8.25
CA LYS A 204 12.17 1.64 9.17
C LYS A 204 12.03 2.07 10.63
N ASP A 205 12.22 3.36 10.95
CA ASP A 205 12.02 3.89 12.30
C ASP A 205 10.57 3.72 12.76
N LEU A 206 9.59 4.10 11.91
CA LEU A 206 8.18 3.93 12.23
C LEU A 206 7.79 2.45 12.46
N LEU A 207 8.29 1.54 11.62
CA LEU A 207 8.02 0.10 11.75
C LEU A 207 8.64 -0.47 13.03
N SER A 208 9.87 -0.07 13.37
CA SER A 208 10.58 -0.57 14.57
C SER A 208 9.82 -0.26 15.85
N ARG A 209 9.12 0.90 15.91
CA ARG A 209 8.26 1.29 17.06
C ARG A 209 7.05 0.37 17.25
N ALA A 210 6.64 -0.34 16.20
CA ALA A 210 5.60 -1.36 16.27
C ALA A 210 6.15 -2.79 16.49
N GLY A 211 7.48 -2.95 16.57
CA GLY A 211 8.15 -4.25 16.59
C GLY A 211 8.10 -4.94 15.22
N LEU A 212 8.00 -4.16 14.14
CA LEU A 212 7.95 -4.62 12.76
C LEU A 212 9.24 -4.23 12.02
N ALA A 213 9.58 -4.98 10.99
CA ALA A 213 10.72 -4.69 10.13
C ALA A 213 10.43 -5.14 8.69
N LEU A 214 10.97 -4.40 7.72
CA LEU A 214 11.00 -4.84 6.32
C LEU A 214 11.90 -6.05 6.19
N SER A 215 11.36 -7.13 5.65
CA SER A 215 12.10 -8.37 5.47
C SER A 215 12.63 -8.47 4.03
N PRO A 216 13.94 -8.68 3.86
CA PRO A 216 14.51 -8.91 2.53
C PRO A 216 14.02 -10.21 1.89
N SER A 217 13.61 -11.18 2.70
CA SER A 217 13.07 -12.46 2.21
C SER A 217 11.60 -12.40 1.81
N ASN A 218 10.91 -11.27 2.04
CA ASN A 218 9.51 -11.08 1.70
C ASN A 218 9.37 -10.24 0.42
N LYS A 219 8.85 -10.85 -0.65
CA LYS A 219 8.64 -10.15 -1.92
C LYS A 219 7.74 -8.92 -1.80
N GLY A 220 6.71 -8.96 -0.94
CA GLY A 220 5.83 -7.82 -0.70
C GLY A 220 6.59 -6.64 -0.10
N ASP A 221 7.45 -6.90 0.88
CA ASP A 221 8.28 -5.87 1.53
C ASP A 221 9.31 -5.29 0.56
N LEU A 222 9.90 -6.13 -0.32
CA LEU A 222 10.82 -5.67 -1.37
C LEU A 222 10.12 -4.77 -2.39
N ILE A 223 8.90 -5.13 -2.82
CA ILE A 223 8.10 -4.30 -3.74
C ILE A 223 7.83 -2.94 -3.10
N VAL A 224 7.36 -2.91 -1.84
CA VAL A 224 7.09 -1.65 -1.14
C VAL A 224 8.37 -0.83 -0.96
N SER A 225 9.49 -1.48 -0.61
CA SER A 225 10.79 -0.82 -0.50
C SER A 225 11.24 -0.18 -1.82
N PHE A 226 11.04 -0.87 -2.94
CA PHE A 226 11.30 -0.33 -4.27
C PHE A 226 10.55 0.98 -4.52
N PHE A 227 9.24 1.00 -4.27
CA PHE A 227 8.42 2.19 -4.47
C PHE A 227 8.85 3.35 -3.57
N ILE A 228 9.11 3.09 -2.30
CA ILE A 228 9.59 4.10 -1.34
C ILE A 228 10.94 4.68 -1.79
N THR A 229 11.88 3.81 -2.20
CA THR A 229 13.22 4.24 -2.64
C THR A 229 13.18 5.08 -3.90
N HIS A 230 12.21 4.83 -4.80
CA HIS A 230 12.01 5.60 -6.03
C HIS A 230 11.07 6.80 -5.86
N GLY A 231 10.63 7.11 -4.63
CA GLY A 231 9.76 8.25 -4.35
C GLY A 231 8.36 8.14 -4.94
N LYS A 232 7.87 6.92 -5.18
CA LYS A 232 6.54 6.63 -5.71
C LYS A 232 5.61 6.21 -4.57
N PHE A 233 4.62 7.04 -4.26
CA PHE A 233 3.76 6.86 -3.08
C PHE A 233 2.28 6.69 -3.43
N ASP A 234 1.97 6.26 -4.65
CA ASP A 234 0.61 5.91 -5.03
C ASP A 234 0.25 4.50 -4.53
N ILE A 235 -0.64 4.45 -3.54
CA ILE A 235 -1.06 3.18 -2.92
C ILE A 235 -1.77 2.26 -3.92
N TRP A 236 -2.43 2.82 -4.94
CA TRP A 236 -3.10 2.03 -5.96
C TRP A 236 -2.12 1.36 -6.91
N GLU A 237 -1.08 2.09 -7.33
CA GLU A 237 0.01 1.54 -8.15
C GLU A 237 0.76 0.44 -7.39
N ILE A 238 1.07 0.70 -6.11
CA ILE A 238 1.73 -0.27 -5.22
C ILE A 238 0.86 -1.52 -5.04
N ASN A 239 -0.44 -1.36 -4.76
CA ASN A 239 -1.36 -2.47 -4.58
C ASN A 239 -1.57 -3.28 -5.86
N SER A 240 -1.60 -2.62 -7.02
CA SER A 240 -1.66 -3.28 -8.32
C SER A 240 -0.44 -4.19 -8.54
N MET A 241 0.74 -3.69 -8.17
CA MET A 241 1.98 -4.45 -8.27
C MET A 241 2.02 -5.61 -7.26
N LEU A 242 1.68 -5.35 -6.00
CA LEU A 242 1.58 -6.39 -4.98
C LEU A 242 0.64 -7.52 -5.44
N PHE A 243 -0.53 -7.17 -5.97
CA PHE A 243 -1.48 -8.13 -6.47
C PHE A 243 -0.92 -8.94 -7.66
N LYS A 244 -0.25 -8.28 -8.62
CA LYS A 244 0.39 -8.94 -9.78
C LYS A 244 1.43 -9.97 -9.33
N PHE A 245 2.22 -9.66 -8.31
CA PHE A 245 3.20 -10.57 -7.72
C PHE A 245 2.60 -11.57 -6.71
N GLY A 246 1.27 -11.60 -6.56
CA GLY A 246 0.57 -12.50 -5.64
C GLY A 246 0.79 -12.20 -4.18
N GLN A 247 1.15 -10.95 -3.87
CA GLN A 247 1.35 -10.47 -2.51
C GLN A 247 0.07 -9.82 -1.96
N PRO A 248 -0.12 -9.83 -0.63
CA PRO A 248 -1.24 -9.14 -0.01
C PRO A 248 -1.16 -7.63 -0.25
N THR A 249 -2.29 -7.01 -0.57
CA THR A 249 -2.39 -5.55 -0.73
C THR A 249 -2.32 -4.81 0.59
N LEU A 250 -1.92 -3.54 0.55
CA LEU A 250 -1.86 -2.63 1.69
C LEU A 250 -3.20 -1.93 1.94
N GLY A 251 -3.39 -1.43 3.16
CA GLY A 251 -4.62 -0.81 3.60
C GLY A 251 -5.63 -1.81 4.13
N ALA A 252 -6.91 -1.44 4.11
CA ALA A 252 -8.01 -2.26 4.63
C ALA A 252 -8.49 -3.28 3.61
#